data_621af48753051d320bf17a6110c1d233
#
_entry.id   621af48753051d320bf17a6110c1d233
#
_cell.length_a   1.000
_cell.length_b   1.000
_cell.length_c   1.000
_cell.angle_alpha   90.00
_cell.angle_beta   90.00
_cell.angle_gamma   90.00
#
_symmetry.space_group_name_H-M   'P 1'
#
loop_
_entity.id
_entity.type
_entity.pdbx_description
1 polymer ?
#
loop_
_entity_poly.entity_id
_entity_poly.type
_entity_poly.pdbx_seq_one_letter_code
_entity_poly.pdbx_strand_id
1 'polypeptide(L)'
;ILMNLNAVVNPEHEDREVVDLLYFPTGGGKTEAYLGLMAFVIANRRLRYSETDEYNRDGGVTAILRYTLRLLTTQQRDRITKMIVAAELIRQKEYPKYGKEPISIGFWVGGGVTPNKFKELEEDPEDPAKTRAARSKKNSIYKQLLRCPFCGKPLTEENFYINIPTKSVSVYCSDDKCMFYRYKPGNKMRIPVYLVDEEIYAKCPTIILSTVDKFAGLPWDVNTNALFGRVDRLCSRDGYVAIGADHPHHKRTAELPTSTITPIKPFLPPELIIQDELHLITGPLGTVYGAYETVIEDLCSYTVGGKKIKPKYVVSTATIKNAAEQTKCLYGRTVTAQFPPNGFEIGDSF
;
A
#
# COMPACT_ATOMS: atom_id res chain seq x y z
N ILE A 1 3.09 17.39 -9.16
CA ILE A 1 1.67 17.08 -8.92
C ILE A 1 0.82 17.56 -10.09
N LEU A 2 0.85 18.84 -10.45
CA LEU A 2 -0.03 19.43 -11.49
C LEU A 2 0.04 18.70 -12.83
N MET A 3 1.21 18.27 -13.28
CA MET A 3 1.41 17.50 -14.51
C MET A 3 0.58 16.20 -14.56
N ASN A 4 0.33 15.58 -13.42
CA ASN A 4 -0.35 14.30 -13.33
C ASN A 4 -1.87 14.40 -13.18
N LEU A 5 -2.43 15.60 -12.92
CA LEU A 5 -3.85 15.74 -12.58
C LEU A 5 -4.77 15.24 -13.69
N ASN A 6 -4.49 15.63 -14.94
CA ASN A 6 -5.31 15.22 -16.09
C ASN A 6 -5.30 13.70 -16.26
N ALA A 7 -4.12 13.07 -16.19
CA ALA A 7 -3.97 11.62 -16.32
C ALA A 7 -4.64 10.83 -15.19
N VAL A 8 -4.77 11.43 -14.00
CA VAL A 8 -5.45 10.82 -12.85
C VAL A 8 -6.96 11.03 -12.95
N VAL A 9 -7.42 12.25 -13.27
CA VAL A 9 -8.86 12.59 -13.34
C VAL A 9 -9.52 11.93 -14.54
N ASN A 10 -8.86 11.93 -15.69
CA ASN A 10 -9.37 11.28 -16.90
C ASN A 10 -8.57 10.00 -17.19
N PRO A 11 -9.15 8.81 -16.91
CA PRO A 11 -8.48 7.54 -17.16
C PRO A 11 -8.09 7.29 -18.61
N GLU A 12 -8.76 7.96 -19.57
CA GLU A 12 -8.50 7.84 -21.00
C GLU A 12 -7.53 8.88 -21.56
N HIS A 13 -7.01 9.77 -20.71
CA HIS A 13 -6.04 10.80 -21.12
C HIS A 13 -4.74 10.16 -21.62
N GLU A 14 -4.17 10.69 -22.69
CA GLU A 14 -2.93 10.17 -23.32
C GLU A 14 -1.74 10.15 -22.36
N ASP A 15 -1.63 11.16 -21.48
CA ASP A 15 -0.57 11.22 -20.46
C ASP A 15 -0.61 10.07 -19.45
N ARG A 16 -1.67 9.28 -19.44
CA ARG A 16 -1.72 8.09 -18.57
C ARG A 16 -0.75 7.00 -19.02
N GLU A 17 -0.44 6.95 -20.30
CA GLU A 17 0.58 6.06 -20.86
C GLU A 17 2.02 6.59 -20.68
N VAL A 18 2.18 7.86 -20.32
CA VAL A 18 3.49 8.46 -20.06
C VAL A 18 3.98 8.04 -18.67
N VAL A 19 5.27 7.70 -18.57
CA VAL A 19 5.93 7.52 -17.26
C VAL A 19 6.56 8.85 -16.87
N ASP A 20 6.14 9.41 -15.72
CA ASP A 20 6.75 10.62 -15.20
C ASP A 20 7.99 10.29 -14.38
N LEU A 21 9.12 10.81 -14.84
CA LEU A 21 10.42 10.66 -14.20
C LEU A 21 10.76 11.91 -13.40
N LEU A 22 10.70 11.79 -12.06
CA LEU A 22 11.09 12.85 -11.15
C LEU A 22 12.60 12.77 -10.88
N TYR A 23 13.32 13.74 -11.38
CA TYR A 23 14.75 13.88 -11.15
C TYR A 23 15.01 15.04 -10.20
N PHE A 24 15.29 14.72 -8.97
CA PHE A 24 15.70 15.69 -7.95
C PHE A 24 16.82 15.10 -7.10
N PRO A 25 17.75 15.92 -6.65
CA PRO A 25 18.74 15.49 -5.67
C PRO A 25 18.05 15.02 -4.37
N THR A 26 18.78 14.25 -3.58
CA THR A 26 18.29 13.82 -2.26
C THR A 26 17.94 15.05 -1.42
N GLY A 27 16.76 15.07 -0.81
CA GLY A 27 16.25 16.23 -0.08
C GLY A 27 15.44 17.24 -0.92
N GLY A 28 15.34 17.06 -2.24
CA GLY A 28 14.62 17.98 -3.15
C GLY A 28 13.08 17.91 -3.11
N GLY A 29 12.45 17.32 -2.08
CA GLY A 29 10.99 17.30 -1.95
C GLY A 29 10.26 16.23 -2.76
N LYS A 30 10.96 15.24 -3.33
CA LYS A 30 10.34 14.11 -4.07
C LYS A 30 9.22 13.43 -3.28
N THR A 31 9.50 13.13 -2.01
CA THR A 31 8.55 12.45 -1.12
C THR A 31 7.26 13.24 -0.97
N GLU A 32 7.35 14.55 -0.74
CA GLU A 32 6.19 15.42 -0.61
C GLU A 32 5.36 15.48 -1.90
N ALA A 33 6.03 15.47 -3.05
CA ALA A 33 5.35 15.49 -4.35
C ALA A 33 4.48 14.24 -4.55
N TYR A 34 5.02 13.05 -4.30
CA TYR A 34 4.19 11.85 -4.48
C TYR A 34 3.25 11.57 -3.31
N LEU A 35 3.52 12.04 -2.08
CA LEU A 35 2.53 12.02 -1.00
C LEU A 35 1.30 12.87 -1.36
N GLY A 36 1.52 14.08 -1.87
CA GLY A 36 0.43 14.92 -2.37
C GLY A 36 -0.34 14.30 -3.53
N LEU A 37 0.35 13.65 -4.47
CA LEU A 37 -0.30 12.96 -5.58
C LEU A 37 -1.13 11.76 -5.08
N MET A 38 -0.60 10.94 -4.16
CA MET A 38 -1.35 9.83 -3.56
C MET A 38 -2.60 10.32 -2.83
N ALA A 39 -2.49 11.37 -2.03
CA ALA A 39 -3.65 11.95 -1.34
C ALA A 39 -4.73 12.41 -2.33
N PHE A 40 -4.31 13.04 -3.44
CA PHE A 40 -5.22 13.45 -4.51
C PHE A 40 -5.90 12.25 -5.17
N VAL A 41 -5.16 11.20 -5.53
CA VAL A 41 -5.71 10.00 -6.18
C VAL A 41 -6.72 9.31 -5.26
N ILE A 42 -6.41 9.19 -3.96
CA ILE A 42 -7.34 8.63 -2.96
C ILE A 42 -8.64 9.42 -2.91
N ALA A 43 -8.55 10.74 -2.78
CA ALA A 43 -9.73 11.62 -2.72
C ALA A 43 -10.55 11.54 -4.01
N ASN A 44 -9.89 11.64 -5.18
CA ASN A 44 -10.55 11.56 -6.48
C ASN A 44 -11.28 10.23 -6.67
N ARG A 45 -10.65 9.09 -6.32
CA ARG A 45 -11.25 7.77 -6.40
C ARG A 45 -12.51 7.66 -5.55
N ARG A 46 -12.47 8.13 -4.30
CA ARG A 46 -13.58 8.07 -3.35
C ARG A 46 -14.73 9.00 -3.73
N LEU A 47 -14.44 10.22 -4.18
CA LEU A 47 -15.44 11.20 -4.59
C LEU A 47 -16.20 10.81 -5.87
N ARG A 48 -15.60 9.95 -6.69
CA ARG A 48 -16.20 9.48 -7.95
C ARG A 48 -16.93 8.14 -7.82
N TYR A 49 -17.00 7.58 -6.62
CA TYR A 49 -17.71 6.33 -6.39
C TYR A 49 -19.21 6.48 -6.61
N SER A 50 -19.78 5.54 -7.35
CA SER A 50 -21.22 5.33 -7.49
C SER A 50 -21.56 3.87 -7.20
N GLU A 51 -22.70 3.61 -6.58
CA GLU A 51 -23.17 2.23 -6.33
C GLU A 51 -23.46 1.46 -7.62
N THR A 52 -23.68 2.18 -8.73
CA THR A 52 -23.89 1.59 -10.07
C THR A 52 -22.59 1.20 -10.76
N ASP A 53 -21.43 1.63 -10.25
CA ASP A 53 -20.13 1.26 -10.81
C ASP A 53 -19.94 -0.26 -10.82
N GLU A 54 -19.26 -0.78 -11.85
CA GLU A 54 -18.88 -2.18 -11.94
C GLU A 54 -17.89 -2.56 -10.82
N TYR A 55 -17.00 -1.63 -10.47
CA TYR A 55 -16.01 -1.78 -9.41
C TYR A 55 -16.38 -0.97 -8.18
N ASN A 56 -16.12 -1.55 -7.00
CA ASN A 56 -16.19 -0.79 -5.76
C ASN A 56 -14.95 0.13 -5.65
N ARG A 57 -15.20 1.44 -5.57
CA ARG A 57 -14.15 2.48 -5.41
C ARG A 57 -13.97 2.93 -3.98
N ASP A 58 -14.84 2.49 -3.07
CA ASP A 58 -14.79 2.85 -1.65
C ASP A 58 -13.65 2.16 -0.90
N GLY A 59 -13.30 0.94 -1.32
CA GLY A 59 -12.22 0.14 -0.75
C GLY A 59 -11.12 -0.22 -1.73
N GLY A 60 -10.24 -1.11 -1.29
CA GLY A 60 -9.14 -1.66 -2.08
C GLY A 60 -7.95 -0.73 -2.24
N VAL A 61 -6.87 -1.29 -2.78
CA VAL A 61 -5.61 -0.58 -2.96
C VAL A 61 -5.75 0.46 -4.07
N THR A 62 -5.46 1.71 -3.74
CA THR A 62 -5.50 2.83 -4.67
C THR A 62 -4.13 3.13 -5.27
N ALA A 63 -3.08 3.04 -4.44
CA ALA A 63 -1.72 3.29 -4.88
C ALA A 63 -0.73 2.28 -4.28
N ILE A 64 0.28 1.95 -5.08
CA ILE A 64 1.40 1.10 -4.68
C ILE A 64 2.66 1.96 -4.72
N LEU A 65 3.33 2.10 -3.57
CA LEU A 65 4.62 2.78 -3.44
C LEU A 65 5.71 1.75 -3.21
N ARG A 66 6.69 1.73 -4.09
CA ARG A 66 7.76 0.71 -4.13
C ARG A 66 9.12 1.30 -3.85
N TYR A 67 9.85 0.62 -2.98
CA TYR A 67 11.23 0.92 -2.64
C TYR A 67 12.12 -0.30 -2.85
N THR A 68 13.42 -0.08 -2.98
CA THR A 68 14.38 -1.14 -2.72
C THR A 68 14.52 -1.34 -1.21
N LEU A 69 14.67 -2.58 -0.75
CA LEU A 69 14.67 -2.95 0.68
C LEU A 69 15.62 -2.10 1.55
N ARG A 70 16.77 -1.73 0.99
CA ARG A 70 17.83 -0.99 1.72
C ARG A 70 17.50 0.48 1.97
N LEU A 71 16.56 1.07 1.24
CA LEU A 71 16.29 2.51 1.26
C LEU A 71 14.98 2.89 1.94
N LEU A 72 14.17 1.92 2.33
CA LEU A 72 12.96 2.20 3.08
C LEU A 72 13.29 2.61 4.52
N THR A 73 13.48 3.91 4.74
CA THR A 73 13.84 4.47 6.04
C THR A 73 12.62 4.61 6.96
N THR A 74 12.86 4.68 8.27
CA THR A 74 11.82 4.99 9.26
C THR A 74 11.16 6.34 8.96
N GLN A 75 11.94 7.34 8.54
CA GLN A 75 11.38 8.67 8.20
C GLN A 75 10.39 8.61 7.04
N GLN A 76 10.62 7.82 6.01
CA GLN A 76 9.69 7.65 4.90
C GLN A 76 8.40 6.99 5.36
N ARG A 77 8.50 5.91 6.16
CA ARG A 77 7.32 5.27 6.77
C ARG A 77 6.50 6.24 7.61
N ASP A 78 7.17 7.03 8.46
CA ASP A 78 6.51 8.02 9.32
C ASP A 78 5.77 9.09 8.50
N ARG A 79 6.39 9.61 7.43
CA ARG A 79 5.77 10.63 6.56
C ARG A 79 4.52 10.10 5.87
N ILE A 80 4.61 8.92 5.27
CA ILE A 80 3.47 8.29 4.58
C ILE A 80 2.35 7.99 5.58
N THR A 81 2.69 7.44 6.75
CA THR A 81 1.69 7.12 7.77
C THR A 81 1.01 8.38 8.32
N LYS A 82 1.73 9.49 8.48
CA LYS A 82 1.13 10.78 8.85
C LYS A 82 0.11 11.25 7.82
N MET A 83 0.43 11.16 6.54
CA MET A 83 -0.50 11.52 5.46
C MET A 83 -1.76 10.63 5.51
N ILE A 84 -1.60 9.31 5.68
CA ILE A 84 -2.71 8.37 5.79
C ILE A 84 -3.60 8.67 7.01
N VAL A 85 -3.00 8.93 8.16
CA VAL A 85 -3.74 9.30 9.38
C VAL A 85 -4.53 10.59 9.16
N ALA A 86 -3.92 11.61 8.55
CA ALA A 86 -4.62 12.85 8.23
C ALA A 86 -5.79 12.63 7.26
N ALA A 87 -5.59 11.82 6.21
CA ALA A 87 -6.64 11.48 5.25
C ALA A 87 -7.80 10.71 5.92
N GLU A 88 -7.50 9.75 6.81
CA GLU A 88 -8.52 9.00 7.55
C GLU A 88 -9.32 9.90 8.49
N LEU A 89 -8.68 10.84 9.19
CA LEU A 89 -9.37 11.80 10.05
C LEU A 89 -10.30 12.73 9.25
N ILE A 90 -9.87 13.17 8.06
CA ILE A 90 -10.71 13.95 7.14
C ILE A 90 -11.90 13.09 6.68
N ARG A 91 -11.67 11.84 6.26
CA ARG A 91 -12.74 10.92 5.86
C ARG A 91 -13.80 10.77 6.96
N GLN A 92 -13.39 10.56 8.20
CA GLN A 92 -14.30 10.41 9.33
C GLN A 92 -15.10 11.67 9.61
N LYS A 93 -14.45 12.84 9.53
CA LYS A 93 -15.09 14.13 9.73
C LYS A 93 -16.12 14.44 8.64
N GLU A 94 -15.82 14.11 7.41
CA GLU A 94 -16.62 14.40 6.22
C GLU A 94 -17.49 13.19 5.77
N TYR A 95 -17.74 12.23 6.68
CA TYR A 95 -18.55 11.04 6.37
C TYR A 95 -19.96 11.44 5.95
N PRO A 96 -20.57 10.82 4.90
CA PRO A 96 -20.05 9.70 4.09
C PRO A 96 -19.28 10.11 2.82
N LYS A 97 -18.95 11.37 2.63
CA LYS A 97 -18.39 11.97 1.41
C LYS A 97 -17.18 11.20 0.85
N TYR A 98 -16.28 10.75 1.71
CA TYR A 98 -15.08 9.98 1.31
C TYR A 98 -15.23 8.48 1.57
N GLY A 99 -16.46 7.97 1.56
CA GLY A 99 -16.77 6.56 1.67
C GLY A 99 -16.77 5.98 3.08
N LYS A 100 -17.10 4.69 3.16
CA LYS A 100 -17.25 3.94 4.43
C LYS A 100 -15.95 3.26 4.86
N GLU A 101 -15.19 2.74 3.88
CA GLU A 101 -13.97 1.98 4.15
C GLU A 101 -12.84 2.88 4.68
N PRO A 102 -12.12 2.46 5.73
CA PRO A 102 -11.01 3.22 6.28
C PRO A 102 -9.91 3.52 5.25
N ILE A 103 -9.33 4.73 5.31
CA ILE A 103 -8.10 5.04 4.59
C ILE A 103 -6.93 4.51 5.42
N SER A 104 -6.17 3.58 4.88
CA SER A 104 -5.17 2.82 5.61
C SER A 104 -3.95 2.49 4.76
N ILE A 105 -2.87 2.05 5.42
CA ILE A 105 -1.62 1.63 4.77
C ILE A 105 -1.21 0.23 5.19
N GLY A 106 -0.74 -0.58 4.24
CA GLY A 106 -0.11 -1.86 4.48
C GLY A 106 1.40 -1.79 4.24
N PHE A 107 2.19 -2.28 5.18
CA PHE A 107 3.65 -2.42 5.01
C PHE A 107 3.96 -3.82 4.49
N TRP A 108 3.90 -3.97 3.18
CA TRP A 108 4.14 -5.21 2.46
C TRP A 108 5.62 -5.32 2.07
N VAL A 109 6.46 -5.59 3.06
CA VAL A 109 7.91 -5.61 2.95
C VAL A 109 8.46 -7.02 3.24
N GLY A 110 9.70 -7.31 2.86
CA GLY A 110 10.25 -8.67 2.93
C GLY A 110 10.12 -9.36 4.29
N GLY A 111 9.92 -10.68 4.30
CA GLY A 111 9.68 -11.49 5.51
C GLY A 111 10.74 -11.41 6.61
N GLY A 112 11.91 -10.84 6.34
CA GLY A 112 12.90 -10.44 7.34
C GLY A 112 12.54 -9.16 8.11
N VAL A 113 11.57 -8.36 7.60
CA VAL A 113 11.17 -7.06 8.17
C VAL A 113 9.79 -7.13 8.80
N THR A 114 8.83 -7.81 8.15
CA THR A 114 7.47 -8.05 8.68
C THR A 114 7.09 -9.51 8.49
N PRO A 115 6.27 -10.11 9.39
CA PRO A 115 5.81 -11.49 9.24
C PRO A 115 4.85 -11.63 8.05
N ASN A 116 4.89 -12.78 7.40
CA ASN A 116 3.95 -13.10 6.34
C ASN A 116 2.62 -13.64 6.89
N LYS A 117 2.67 -14.44 7.98
CA LYS A 117 1.51 -15.10 8.57
C LYS A 117 1.46 -14.93 10.08
N PHE A 118 0.26 -14.89 10.64
CA PHE A 118 0.06 -14.83 12.10
C PHE A 118 0.62 -16.06 12.83
N LYS A 119 0.65 -17.22 12.18
CA LYS A 119 1.27 -18.43 12.73
C LYS A 119 2.76 -18.24 13.07
N GLU A 120 3.46 -17.34 12.40
CA GLU A 120 4.86 -16.99 12.69
C GLU A 120 5.02 -16.25 14.03
N LEU A 121 3.93 -15.76 14.62
CA LEU A 121 3.89 -15.01 15.87
C LEU A 121 3.47 -15.87 17.08
N GLU A 122 3.13 -17.15 16.86
CA GLU A 122 2.75 -18.10 17.90
C GLU A 122 4.00 -18.57 18.66
N GLU A 123 3.98 -18.36 19.98
CA GLU A 123 4.99 -18.93 20.87
C GLU A 123 4.59 -20.36 21.21
N ASP A 124 5.58 -21.23 21.32
CA ASP A 124 5.38 -22.62 21.69
C ASP A 124 6.22 -22.92 22.94
N PRO A 125 5.58 -23.11 24.11
CA PRO A 125 6.29 -23.37 25.36
C PRO A 125 7.17 -24.63 25.34
N GLU A 126 6.83 -25.60 24.47
CA GLU A 126 7.56 -26.87 24.33
C GLU A 126 8.70 -26.76 23.32
N ASP A 127 8.72 -25.71 22.47
CA ASP A 127 9.78 -25.44 21.48
C ASP A 127 10.42 -24.05 21.70
N PRO A 128 11.55 -24.00 22.43
CA PRO A 128 12.26 -22.74 22.68
C PRO A 128 12.77 -22.05 21.41
N ALA A 129 13.06 -22.80 20.34
CA ALA A 129 13.54 -22.22 19.08
C ALA A 129 12.39 -21.50 18.36
N LYS A 130 11.22 -22.11 18.30
CA LYS A 130 10.00 -21.52 17.74
C LYS A 130 9.57 -20.28 18.54
N THR A 131 9.57 -20.34 19.87
CA THR A 131 9.29 -19.19 20.75
C THR A 131 10.25 -18.03 20.47
N ARG A 132 11.56 -18.30 20.34
CA ARG A 132 12.56 -17.26 20.02
C ARG A 132 12.30 -16.64 18.66
N ALA A 133 11.97 -17.45 17.65
CA ALA A 133 11.63 -16.98 16.31
C ALA A 133 10.36 -16.08 16.33
N ALA A 134 9.30 -16.50 17.02
CA ALA A 134 8.07 -15.74 17.18
C ALA A 134 8.31 -14.37 17.85
N ARG A 135 9.12 -14.32 18.93
CA ARG A 135 9.50 -13.07 19.61
C ARG A 135 10.30 -12.14 18.69
N SER A 136 11.22 -12.71 17.89
CA SER A 136 11.99 -11.93 16.91
C SER A 136 11.04 -11.29 15.87
N LYS A 137 10.03 -12.02 15.41
CA LYS A 137 9.01 -11.49 14.48
C LYS A 137 8.12 -10.43 15.12
N LYS A 138 7.69 -10.59 16.38
CA LYS A 138 6.96 -9.56 17.14
C LYS A 138 7.81 -8.29 17.26
N ASN A 139 9.08 -8.40 17.63
CA ASN A 139 10.01 -7.28 17.70
C ASN A 139 10.18 -6.57 16.36
N SER A 140 10.11 -7.29 15.24
CA SER A 140 10.18 -6.67 13.91
C SER A 140 8.94 -5.81 13.61
N ILE A 141 7.75 -6.22 14.05
CA ILE A 141 6.52 -5.42 13.98
C ILE A 141 6.66 -4.10 14.75
N TYR A 142 7.15 -4.15 15.99
CA TYR A 142 7.28 -2.97 16.85
C TYR A 142 8.22 -1.90 16.25
N LYS A 143 9.20 -2.33 15.47
CA LYS A 143 10.15 -1.43 14.79
C LYS A 143 9.58 -0.73 13.53
N GLN A 144 8.38 -1.11 13.07
CA GLN A 144 7.81 -0.50 11.87
C GLN A 144 7.26 0.90 12.14
N LEU A 145 6.79 1.18 13.35
CA LEU A 145 6.23 2.46 13.71
C LEU A 145 6.74 2.85 15.13
N LEU A 146 7.71 3.76 15.17
CA LEU A 146 8.37 4.14 16.43
C LEU A 146 7.70 5.33 17.13
N ARG A 147 6.86 6.09 16.42
CA ARG A 147 6.16 7.26 16.95
C ARG A 147 4.73 7.28 16.47
N CYS A 148 3.84 7.78 17.32
CA CYS A 148 2.46 8.03 16.92
C CYS A 148 2.42 9.05 15.75
N PRO A 149 1.83 8.71 14.60
CA PRO A 149 1.80 9.60 13.45
C PRO A 149 0.94 10.85 13.67
N PHE A 150 0.07 10.85 14.69
CA PHE A 150 -0.76 11.98 15.04
C PHE A 150 -0.08 12.94 16.04
N CYS A 151 0.35 12.45 17.20
CA CYS A 151 0.87 13.31 18.28
C CYS A 151 2.40 13.26 18.44
N GLY A 152 3.09 12.36 17.72
CA GLY A 152 4.55 12.23 17.78
C GLY A 152 5.12 11.51 19.01
N LYS A 153 4.29 11.09 19.97
CA LYS A 153 4.74 10.32 21.15
C LYS A 153 5.40 9.01 20.73
N PRO A 154 6.45 8.56 21.44
CA PRO A 154 7.05 7.26 21.20
C PRO A 154 6.03 6.13 21.34
N LEU A 155 6.15 5.12 20.49
CA LEU A 155 5.41 3.86 20.58
C LEU A 155 6.38 2.77 21.01
N THR A 156 5.95 1.96 21.97
CA THR A 156 6.66 0.79 22.51
C THR A 156 5.87 -0.48 22.16
N GLU A 157 6.37 -1.64 22.53
CA GLU A 157 5.68 -2.91 22.33
C GLU A 157 4.26 -2.94 22.94
N GLU A 158 4.04 -2.23 24.06
CA GLU A 158 2.76 -2.13 24.75
C GLU A 158 1.67 -1.42 23.92
N ASN A 159 2.05 -0.72 22.85
CA ASN A 159 1.14 -0.05 21.94
C ASN A 159 0.60 -0.97 20.84
N PHE A 160 1.18 -2.16 20.69
CA PHE A 160 0.84 -3.13 19.63
C PHE A 160 0.09 -4.33 20.23
N TYR A 161 -1.14 -4.51 19.81
CA TYR A 161 -2.01 -5.59 20.25
C TYR A 161 -2.14 -6.63 19.15
N ILE A 162 -1.38 -7.71 19.27
CA ILE A 162 -1.36 -8.82 18.32
C ILE A 162 -2.42 -9.83 18.80
N ASN A 163 -3.42 -10.07 17.97
CA ASN A 163 -4.48 -11.05 18.21
C ASN A 163 -4.41 -12.13 17.12
N ILE A 164 -3.89 -13.30 17.47
CA ILE A 164 -3.69 -14.42 16.54
C ILE A 164 -5.04 -15.05 16.13
N PRO A 165 -6.00 -15.31 17.05
CA PRO A 165 -7.32 -15.84 16.68
C PRO A 165 -8.09 -14.98 15.66
N THR A 166 -8.02 -13.66 15.79
CA THR A 166 -8.67 -12.72 14.86
C THR A 166 -7.78 -12.25 13.71
N LYS A 167 -6.55 -12.75 13.63
CA LYS A 167 -5.54 -12.38 12.63
C LYS A 167 -5.42 -10.88 12.47
N SER A 168 -5.17 -10.16 13.55
CA SER A 168 -5.12 -8.70 13.55
C SER A 168 -4.01 -8.13 14.41
N VAL A 169 -3.42 -7.02 13.95
CA VAL A 169 -2.53 -6.17 14.74
C VAL A 169 -3.17 -4.80 14.88
N SER A 170 -3.47 -4.41 16.12
CA SER A 170 -4.02 -3.08 16.40
C SER A 170 -2.98 -2.22 17.09
N VAL A 171 -2.73 -1.02 16.57
CA VAL A 171 -1.75 -0.08 17.12
C VAL A 171 -2.48 1.12 17.70
N TYR A 172 -2.15 1.47 18.95
CA TYR A 172 -2.74 2.58 19.69
C TYR A 172 -1.66 3.48 20.28
N CYS A 173 -2.04 4.70 20.63
CA CYS A 173 -1.18 5.64 21.34
C CYS A 173 -1.35 5.50 22.87
N SER A 174 -0.28 5.74 23.62
CA SER A 174 -0.30 5.79 25.09
C SER A 174 -0.67 7.15 25.66
N ASP A 175 -0.70 8.22 24.83
CA ASP A 175 -1.06 9.57 25.25
C ASP A 175 -2.60 9.71 25.37
N ASP A 176 -3.10 10.00 26.56
CA ASP A 176 -4.53 10.16 26.87
C ASP A 176 -5.21 11.31 26.11
N LYS A 177 -4.45 12.30 25.66
CA LYS A 177 -4.93 13.41 24.83
C LYS A 177 -4.97 13.07 23.34
N CYS A 178 -4.38 11.95 22.95
CA CYS A 178 -4.33 11.54 21.56
C CYS A 178 -5.67 10.94 21.09
N MET A 179 -6.04 11.18 19.83
CA MET A 179 -7.24 10.58 19.24
C MET A 179 -7.13 9.05 19.15
N PHE A 180 -5.94 8.51 19.07
CA PHE A 180 -5.65 7.07 18.99
C PHE A 180 -5.39 6.44 20.38
N TYR A 181 -5.76 7.13 21.45
CA TYR A 181 -5.62 6.57 22.79
C TYR A 181 -6.62 5.42 23.00
N ARG A 182 -6.10 4.24 23.39
CA ARG A 182 -6.89 3.01 23.50
C ARG A 182 -8.06 3.11 24.48
N TYR A 183 -7.81 3.72 25.62
CA TYR A 183 -8.75 3.74 26.76
C TYR A 183 -9.70 4.95 26.72
N LYS A 184 -9.74 5.71 25.66
CA LYS A 184 -10.66 6.83 25.52
C LYS A 184 -12.10 6.30 25.41
N PRO A 185 -13.02 6.69 26.31
CA PRO A 185 -14.41 6.24 26.27
C PRO A 185 -15.05 6.49 24.90
N GLY A 186 -15.69 5.45 24.34
CA GLY A 186 -16.32 5.52 23.02
C GLY A 186 -15.38 5.51 21.83
N ASN A 187 -14.07 5.57 22.02
CA ASN A 187 -13.10 5.57 20.93
C ASN A 187 -12.66 4.15 20.58
N LYS A 188 -12.95 3.72 19.37
CA LYS A 188 -12.46 2.47 18.77
C LYS A 188 -11.37 2.72 17.71
N MET A 189 -10.85 3.94 17.62
CA MET A 189 -9.87 4.29 16.59
C MET A 189 -8.51 3.71 16.90
N ARG A 190 -8.01 2.91 15.97
CA ARG A 190 -6.61 2.46 15.92
C ARG A 190 -5.85 3.23 14.85
N ILE A 191 -4.55 3.29 14.97
CA ILE A 191 -3.69 3.82 13.90
C ILE A 191 -3.89 2.93 12.67
N PRO A 192 -4.26 3.48 11.49
CA PRO A 192 -4.71 2.69 10.34
C PRO A 192 -3.53 2.08 9.55
N VAL A 193 -2.76 1.21 10.21
CA VAL A 193 -1.61 0.49 9.64
C VAL A 193 -1.81 -1.01 9.73
N TYR A 194 -1.36 -1.76 8.72
CA TYR A 194 -1.34 -3.21 8.68
C TYR A 194 0.10 -3.69 8.49
N LEU A 195 0.53 -4.68 9.28
CA LEU A 195 1.94 -5.04 9.47
C LEU A 195 2.22 -6.54 9.25
N VAL A 196 1.20 -7.31 8.89
CA VAL A 196 1.31 -8.74 8.58
C VAL A 196 0.69 -8.97 7.21
N ASP A 197 1.36 -9.70 6.32
CA ASP A 197 0.88 -9.88 4.95
C ASP A 197 -0.51 -10.49 4.88
N GLU A 198 -0.77 -11.52 5.70
CA GLU A 198 -2.09 -12.16 5.80
C GLU A 198 -3.20 -11.16 6.14
N GLU A 199 -2.94 -10.18 7.03
CA GLU A 199 -3.88 -9.09 7.33
C GLU A 199 -3.99 -8.09 6.19
N ILE A 200 -2.87 -7.76 5.53
CA ILE A 200 -2.83 -6.85 4.39
C ILE A 200 -3.72 -7.36 3.26
N TYR A 201 -3.63 -8.66 2.92
CA TYR A 201 -4.48 -9.26 1.89
C TYR A 201 -5.96 -9.23 2.26
N ALA A 202 -6.26 -9.52 3.53
CA ALA A 202 -7.64 -9.57 4.03
C ALA A 202 -8.28 -8.18 4.22
N LYS A 203 -7.50 -7.11 4.37
CA LYS A 203 -8.00 -5.74 4.60
C LYS A 203 -7.87 -4.83 3.40
N CYS A 204 -7.12 -5.19 2.39
CA CYS A 204 -6.94 -4.41 1.15
C CYS A 204 -6.69 -2.92 1.43
N PRO A 205 -5.62 -2.54 2.14
CA PRO A 205 -5.40 -1.16 2.56
C PRO A 205 -5.28 -0.20 1.38
N THR A 206 -5.66 1.04 1.57
CA THR A 206 -5.71 2.07 0.52
C THR A 206 -4.36 2.30 -0.16
N ILE A 207 -3.26 2.23 0.61
CA ILE A 207 -1.90 2.29 0.07
C ILE A 207 -1.13 1.05 0.50
N ILE A 208 -0.38 0.50 -0.46
CA ILE A 208 0.65 -0.51 -0.19
C ILE A 208 2.01 0.17 -0.27
N LEU A 209 2.75 0.09 0.83
CA LEU A 209 4.18 0.38 0.87
C LEU A 209 4.93 -0.95 0.75
N SER A 210 5.63 -1.15 -0.34
CA SER A 210 6.26 -2.44 -0.66
C SER A 210 7.73 -2.33 -1.02
N THR A 211 8.40 -3.46 -0.96
CA THR A 211 9.72 -3.64 -1.58
C THR A 211 9.57 -4.39 -2.90
N VAL A 212 10.46 -4.11 -3.85
CA VAL A 212 10.38 -4.68 -5.22
C VAL A 212 10.46 -6.22 -5.22
N ASP A 213 11.17 -6.80 -4.29
CA ASP A 213 11.32 -8.25 -4.14
C ASP A 213 10.02 -8.98 -3.75
N LYS A 214 9.07 -8.29 -3.10
CA LYS A 214 7.77 -8.88 -2.73
C LYS A 214 6.96 -9.32 -3.94
N PHE A 215 7.08 -8.61 -5.06
CA PHE A 215 6.35 -8.94 -6.27
C PHE A 215 6.78 -10.27 -6.91
N ALA A 216 7.99 -10.74 -6.63
CA ALA A 216 8.43 -12.07 -7.04
C ALA A 216 7.60 -13.20 -6.40
N GLY A 217 6.92 -12.93 -5.30
CA GLY A 217 6.03 -13.87 -4.61
C GLY A 217 4.62 -14.00 -5.21
N LEU A 218 4.22 -13.10 -6.12
CA LEU A 218 2.85 -13.07 -6.67
C LEU A 218 2.35 -14.42 -7.21
N PRO A 219 3.15 -15.19 -7.97
CA PRO A 219 2.68 -16.47 -8.52
C PRO A 219 2.43 -17.56 -7.47
N TRP A 220 2.98 -17.40 -6.27
CA TRP A 220 2.98 -18.43 -5.23
C TRP A 220 1.91 -18.25 -4.15
N ASP A 221 1.24 -17.08 -4.12
CA ASP A 221 0.19 -16.80 -3.13
C ASP A 221 -1.01 -16.12 -3.79
N VAL A 222 -2.07 -16.88 -4.00
CA VAL A 222 -3.32 -16.42 -4.62
C VAL A 222 -3.96 -15.26 -3.84
N ASN A 223 -3.71 -15.14 -2.53
CA ASN A 223 -4.27 -14.06 -1.72
C ASN A 223 -3.74 -12.69 -2.14
N THR A 224 -2.59 -12.62 -2.81
CA THR A 224 -2.06 -11.37 -3.38
C THR A 224 -2.99 -10.75 -4.43
N ASN A 225 -3.89 -11.52 -5.05
CA ASN A 225 -4.91 -11.01 -5.97
C ASN A 225 -5.77 -9.92 -5.31
N ALA A 226 -5.98 -9.98 -3.99
CA ALA A 226 -6.73 -8.97 -3.24
C ALA A 226 -6.10 -7.57 -3.33
N LEU A 227 -4.77 -7.48 -3.44
CA LEU A 227 -4.06 -6.20 -3.61
C LEU A 227 -4.35 -5.52 -4.95
N PHE A 228 -4.81 -6.30 -5.93
CA PHE A 228 -5.18 -5.81 -7.26
C PHE A 228 -6.70 -5.71 -7.44
N GLY A 229 -7.44 -5.65 -6.33
CA GLY A 229 -8.89 -5.52 -6.34
C GLY A 229 -9.65 -6.77 -6.70
N ARG A 230 -8.98 -7.89 -6.98
CA ARG A 230 -9.59 -9.17 -7.38
C ARG A 230 -10.13 -9.92 -6.16
N VAL A 231 -11.22 -9.40 -5.62
CA VAL A 231 -11.98 -9.98 -4.49
C VAL A 231 -13.44 -10.19 -4.93
N ASP A 232 -14.08 -11.23 -4.42
CA ASP A 232 -15.49 -11.55 -4.74
C ASP A 232 -16.37 -11.79 -3.51
N ARG A 233 -15.76 -11.94 -2.35
CA ARG A 233 -16.44 -12.29 -1.10
C ARG A 233 -15.85 -11.53 0.09
N LEU A 234 -16.71 -11.26 1.08
CA LEU A 234 -16.33 -10.74 2.38
C LEU A 234 -16.68 -11.75 3.47
N CYS A 235 -15.67 -12.24 4.17
CA CYS A 235 -15.85 -13.06 5.38
C CYS A 235 -15.93 -12.14 6.61
N SER A 236 -16.95 -12.34 7.44
CA SER A 236 -17.15 -11.53 8.65
C SER A 236 -16.02 -11.64 9.68
N ARG A 237 -15.21 -12.71 9.61
CA ARG A 237 -14.05 -12.93 10.51
C ARG A 237 -12.75 -12.46 9.91
N ASP A 238 -12.42 -12.96 8.73
CA ASP A 238 -11.10 -12.77 8.14
C ASP A 238 -11.01 -11.50 7.26
N GLY A 239 -12.12 -11.08 6.64
CA GLY A 239 -12.14 -9.91 5.75
C GLY A 239 -12.34 -10.29 4.29
N TYR A 240 -11.73 -9.56 3.37
CA TYR A 240 -11.88 -9.76 1.93
C TYR A 240 -11.19 -11.04 1.46
N VAL A 241 -11.86 -11.79 0.61
CA VAL A 241 -11.36 -13.05 0.05
C VAL A 241 -11.00 -12.86 -1.42
N ALA A 242 -9.77 -13.18 -1.76
CA ALA A 242 -9.26 -13.07 -3.13
C ALA A 242 -9.95 -14.08 -4.06
N ILE A 243 -10.19 -13.67 -5.31
CA ILE A 243 -10.71 -14.57 -6.35
C ILE A 243 -9.70 -15.72 -6.56
N GLY A 244 -10.21 -16.94 -6.51
CA GLY A 244 -9.41 -18.17 -6.63
C GLY A 244 -8.82 -18.66 -5.30
N ALA A 245 -8.95 -17.92 -4.20
CA ALA A 245 -8.52 -18.40 -2.90
C ALA A 245 -9.54 -19.37 -2.31
N ASP A 246 -9.04 -20.50 -1.78
CA ASP A 246 -9.84 -21.38 -0.95
C ASP A 246 -10.06 -20.72 0.42
N HIS A 247 -11.32 -20.58 0.81
CA HIS A 247 -11.69 -19.94 2.06
C HIS A 247 -12.82 -20.71 2.75
N PRO A 248 -12.48 -21.46 3.81
CA PRO A 248 -13.46 -22.27 4.51
C PRO A 248 -14.43 -21.44 5.35
N HIS A 249 -15.64 -21.95 5.56
CA HIS A 249 -16.53 -21.44 6.58
C HIS A 249 -15.99 -21.75 7.98
N HIS A 250 -15.82 -20.72 8.79
CA HIS A 250 -15.36 -20.87 10.15
C HIS A 250 -16.53 -21.22 11.08
N LYS A 251 -16.44 -22.37 11.73
CA LYS A 251 -17.37 -22.75 12.80
C LYS A 251 -17.17 -21.88 14.03
N ARG A 252 -18.19 -21.82 14.87
CA ARG A 252 -18.11 -21.13 16.18
C ARG A 252 -16.98 -21.74 17.03
N THR A 253 -16.20 -20.88 17.65
CA THR A 253 -15.22 -21.23 18.69
C THR A 253 -15.64 -20.56 20.00
N ALA A 254 -14.91 -20.81 21.09
CA ALA A 254 -15.15 -20.15 22.37
C ALA A 254 -15.04 -18.61 22.28
N GLU A 255 -14.16 -18.12 21.39
CA GLU A 255 -13.84 -16.69 21.27
C GLU A 255 -14.56 -15.99 20.11
N LEU A 256 -14.96 -16.73 19.07
CA LEU A 256 -15.44 -16.15 17.83
C LEU A 256 -16.71 -16.83 17.32
N PRO A 257 -17.69 -16.05 16.82
CA PRO A 257 -18.93 -16.61 16.25
C PRO A 257 -18.65 -17.35 14.93
N THR A 258 -19.64 -18.09 14.43
CA THR A 258 -19.62 -18.65 13.07
C THR A 258 -19.44 -17.53 12.05
N SER A 259 -18.61 -17.74 11.03
CA SER A 259 -18.43 -16.75 9.96
C SER A 259 -19.63 -16.73 9.02
N THR A 260 -19.94 -15.54 8.51
CA THR A 260 -20.80 -15.33 7.34
C THR A 260 -19.93 -14.91 6.17
N ILE A 261 -20.25 -15.40 4.98
CA ILE A 261 -19.59 -15.02 3.73
C ILE A 261 -20.63 -14.36 2.85
N THR A 262 -20.38 -13.11 2.45
CA THR A 262 -21.26 -12.33 1.57
C THR A 262 -20.55 -12.03 0.25
N PRO A 263 -21.22 -12.20 -0.91
CA PRO A 263 -20.68 -11.75 -2.19
C PRO A 263 -20.53 -10.23 -2.21
N ILE A 264 -19.47 -9.77 -2.84
CA ILE A 264 -19.17 -8.34 -3.00
C ILE A 264 -18.74 -8.02 -4.43
N LYS A 265 -18.84 -6.77 -4.82
CA LYS A 265 -18.20 -6.29 -6.05
C LYS A 265 -16.69 -6.24 -5.88
N PRO A 266 -15.90 -6.56 -6.93
CA PRO A 266 -14.46 -6.40 -6.91
C PRO A 266 -14.09 -4.92 -6.70
N PHE A 267 -12.95 -4.68 -6.11
CA PHE A 267 -12.41 -3.32 -6.03
C PHE A 267 -11.83 -2.87 -7.36
N LEU A 268 -11.87 -1.57 -7.61
CA LEU A 268 -11.09 -1.00 -8.70
C LEU A 268 -9.60 -1.29 -8.44
N PRO A 269 -8.83 -1.77 -9.43
CA PRO A 269 -7.41 -2.02 -9.26
C PRO A 269 -6.60 -0.77 -8.88
N PRO A 270 -5.34 -0.90 -8.44
CA PRO A 270 -4.47 0.24 -8.17
C PRO A 270 -4.33 1.16 -9.39
N GLU A 271 -4.58 2.46 -9.20
CA GLU A 271 -4.55 3.47 -10.27
C GLU A 271 -3.20 4.17 -10.40
N LEU A 272 -2.37 4.12 -9.35
CA LEU A 272 -1.08 4.80 -9.28
C LEU A 272 0.01 3.84 -8.79
N ILE A 273 1.09 3.76 -9.52
CA ILE A 273 2.30 3.04 -9.13
C ILE A 273 3.45 4.04 -9.04
N ILE A 274 4.05 4.13 -7.87
CA ILE A 274 5.22 4.98 -7.63
C ILE A 274 6.42 4.09 -7.38
N GLN A 275 7.50 4.30 -8.14
CA GLN A 275 8.78 3.63 -7.93
C GLN A 275 9.82 4.65 -7.48
N ASP A 276 10.28 4.55 -6.24
CA ASP A 276 11.38 5.37 -5.75
C ASP A 276 12.74 4.71 -6.03
N GLU A 277 13.77 5.55 -6.21
CA GLU A 277 15.16 5.15 -6.46
C GLU A 277 15.31 4.16 -7.64
N LEU A 278 14.72 4.50 -8.77
CA LEU A 278 14.73 3.67 -9.99
C LEU A 278 16.13 3.19 -10.39
N HIS A 279 17.15 4.01 -10.18
CA HIS A 279 18.54 3.71 -10.57
C HIS A 279 19.13 2.46 -9.86
N LEU A 280 18.49 1.95 -8.81
CA LEU A 280 18.90 0.73 -8.12
C LEU A 280 18.35 -0.54 -8.76
N ILE A 281 17.36 -0.41 -9.64
CA ILE A 281 16.75 -1.54 -10.34
C ILE A 281 17.53 -1.76 -11.65
N THR A 282 18.72 -2.34 -11.56
CA THR A 282 19.64 -2.54 -12.69
C THR A 282 20.17 -3.98 -12.75
N GLY A 283 20.80 -4.33 -13.87
CA GLY A 283 21.40 -5.65 -14.05
C GLY A 283 20.40 -6.79 -13.95
N PRO A 284 20.78 -7.94 -13.36
CA PRO A 284 19.91 -9.12 -13.26
C PRO A 284 18.58 -8.83 -12.54
N LEU A 285 18.61 -7.99 -11.49
CA LEU A 285 17.40 -7.56 -10.79
C LEU A 285 16.45 -6.82 -11.73
N GLY A 286 16.97 -5.90 -12.56
CA GLY A 286 16.18 -5.16 -13.53
C GLY A 286 15.52 -6.06 -14.56
N THR A 287 16.23 -7.07 -15.06
CA THR A 287 15.70 -8.03 -16.04
C THR A 287 14.53 -8.84 -15.46
N VAL A 288 14.71 -9.40 -14.27
CA VAL A 288 13.65 -10.17 -13.59
C VAL A 288 12.46 -9.27 -13.26
N TYR A 289 12.73 -8.04 -12.79
CA TYR A 289 11.72 -7.08 -12.42
C TYR A 289 10.87 -6.65 -13.63
N GLY A 290 11.50 -6.37 -14.79
CA GLY A 290 10.79 -6.04 -16.03
C GLY A 290 9.83 -7.14 -16.48
N ALA A 291 10.18 -8.41 -16.28
CA ALA A 291 9.28 -9.53 -16.57
C ALA A 291 8.04 -9.53 -15.66
N TYR A 292 8.19 -9.26 -14.37
CA TYR A 292 7.06 -9.13 -13.44
C TYR A 292 6.22 -7.89 -13.71
N GLU A 293 6.81 -6.80 -14.18
CA GLU A 293 6.13 -5.53 -14.39
C GLU A 293 5.00 -5.65 -15.41
N THR A 294 5.17 -6.46 -16.45
CA THR A 294 4.12 -6.75 -17.43
C THR A 294 2.88 -7.37 -16.75
N VAL A 295 3.10 -8.29 -15.81
CA VAL A 295 2.02 -8.92 -15.04
C VAL A 295 1.38 -7.93 -14.08
N ILE A 296 2.18 -7.09 -13.41
CA ILE A 296 1.69 -6.06 -12.47
C ILE A 296 0.84 -5.03 -13.22
N GLU A 297 1.28 -4.57 -14.40
CA GLU A 297 0.49 -3.66 -15.23
C GLU A 297 -0.85 -4.28 -15.61
N ASP A 298 -0.87 -5.56 -16.01
CA ASP A 298 -2.11 -6.24 -16.36
C ASP A 298 -3.04 -6.40 -15.16
N LEU A 299 -2.52 -6.79 -14.00
CA LEU A 299 -3.27 -6.88 -12.74
C LEU A 299 -3.83 -5.54 -12.29
N CYS A 300 -3.14 -4.42 -12.56
CA CYS A 300 -3.57 -3.06 -12.26
C CYS A 300 -4.44 -2.45 -13.37
N SER A 301 -4.71 -3.19 -14.46
CA SER A 301 -5.53 -2.69 -15.57
C SER A 301 -6.98 -3.13 -15.43
N TYR A 302 -7.90 -2.32 -15.95
CA TYR A 302 -9.33 -2.60 -16.03
C TYR A 302 -9.92 -2.10 -17.33
N THR A 303 -11.15 -2.47 -17.66
CA THR A 303 -11.79 -2.10 -18.93
C THR A 303 -12.97 -1.17 -18.67
N VAL A 304 -13.07 -0.08 -19.41
CA VAL A 304 -14.21 0.84 -19.44
C VAL A 304 -14.60 1.09 -20.89
N GLY A 305 -15.85 0.85 -21.24
CA GLY A 305 -16.32 1.08 -22.61
C GLY A 305 -15.56 0.30 -23.69
N GLY A 306 -15.00 -0.86 -23.35
CA GLY A 306 -14.17 -1.66 -24.25
C GLY A 306 -12.71 -1.22 -24.36
N LYS A 307 -12.33 -0.13 -23.70
CA LYS A 307 -10.96 0.38 -23.66
C LYS A 307 -10.23 -0.10 -22.39
N LYS A 308 -9.03 -0.65 -22.54
CA LYS A 308 -8.16 -1.04 -21.43
C LYS A 308 -7.54 0.21 -20.81
N ILE A 309 -7.80 0.41 -19.53
CA ILE A 309 -7.24 1.49 -18.71
C ILE A 309 -6.09 0.93 -17.88
N LYS A 310 -4.93 1.53 -18.02
CA LYS A 310 -3.70 1.13 -17.33
C LYS A 310 -3.41 2.02 -16.11
N PRO A 311 -2.61 1.57 -15.14
CA PRO A 311 -2.18 2.42 -14.03
C PRO A 311 -1.27 3.55 -14.51
N LYS A 312 -1.25 4.67 -13.79
CA LYS A 312 -0.27 5.74 -13.98
C LYS A 312 1.02 5.39 -13.26
N TYR A 313 2.16 5.57 -13.96
CA TYR A 313 3.50 5.39 -13.38
C TYR A 313 4.15 6.72 -13.09
N VAL A 314 4.68 6.84 -11.87
CA VAL A 314 5.56 7.93 -11.44
C VAL A 314 6.82 7.30 -10.87
N VAL A 315 7.95 7.65 -11.40
CA VAL A 315 9.24 7.10 -10.97
C VAL A 315 10.15 8.22 -10.48
N SER A 316 10.99 7.95 -9.50
CA SER A 316 11.98 8.91 -9.05
C SER A 316 13.39 8.33 -9.08
N THR A 317 14.36 9.17 -9.37
CA THR A 317 15.77 8.79 -9.42
C THR A 317 16.68 9.95 -9.04
N ALA A 318 17.85 9.63 -8.53
CA ALA A 318 18.91 10.59 -8.26
C ALA A 318 19.91 10.71 -9.45
N THR A 319 19.78 9.88 -10.49
CA THR A 319 20.66 9.87 -11.67
C THR A 319 19.83 9.83 -12.95
N ILE A 320 20.24 10.60 -13.95
CA ILE A 320 19.54 10.71 -15.25
C ILE A 320 20.09 9.74 -16.30
N LYS A 321 21.35 9.32 -16.16
CA LYS A 321 22.01 8.53 -17.21
C LYS A 321 21.19 7.29 -17.55
N ASN A 322 20.75 7.19 -18.79
CA ASN A 322 19.94 6.10 -19.34
C ASN A 322 18.56 5.88 -18.66
N ALA A 323 18.04 6.84 -17.88
CA ALA A 323 16.78 6.68 -17.17
C ALA A 323 15.58 6.44 -18.09
N ALA A 324 15.52 7.11 -19.25
CA ALA A 324 14.45 6.90 -20.23
C ALA A 324 14.50 5.48 -20.84
N GLU A 325 15.68 4.98 -21.20
CA GLU A 325 15.85 3.62 -21.70
C GLU A 325 15.53 2.58 -20.63
N GLN A 326 15.98 2.82 -19.39
CA GLN A 326 15.63 1.98 -18.25
C GLN A 326 14.12 1.91 -18.02
N THR A 327 13.45 3.05 -18.10
CA THR A 327 11.98 3.16 -17.95
C THR A 327 11.27 2.37 -19.05
N LYS A 328 11.72 2.50 -20.30
CA LYS A 328 11.18 1.75 -21.43
C LYS A 328 11.37 0.24 -21.25
N CYS A 329 12.55 -0.19 -20.86
CA CYS A 329 12.84 -1.62 -20.63
C CYS A 329 12.06 -2.21 -19.47
N LEU A 330 11.83 -1.45 -18.39
CA LEU A 330 11.12 -1.93 -17.22
C LEU A 330 9.60 -1.97 -17.39
N TYR A 331 9.03 -0.89 -17.95
CA TYR A 331 7.56 -0.69 -17.97
C TYR A 331 6.95 -0.88 -19.36
N GLY A 332 7.76 -1.14 -20.39
CA GLY A 332 7.25 -1.26 -21.77
C GLY A 332 6.60 0.01 -22.30
N ARG A 333 6.85 1.16 -21.66
CA ARG A 333 6.27 2.46 -22.04
C ARG A 333 7.22 3.20 -22.96
N THR A 334 6.70 3.72 -24.07
CA THR A 334 7.51 4.39 -25.09
C THR A 334 7.83 5.85 -24.77
N VAL A 335 7.01 6.48 -23.93
CA VAL A 335 7.15 7.90 -23.59
C VAL A 335 7.47 8.04 -22.10
N THR A 336 8.55 8.77 -21.83
CA THR A 336 8.97 9.18 -20.48
C THR A 336 9.06 10.69 -20.45
N ALA A 337 8.33 11.33 -19.54
CA ALA A 337 8.42 12.77 -19.30
C ALA A 337 9.30 13.03 -18.07
N GLN A 338 10.41 13.73 -18.27
CA GLN A 338 11.31 14.09 -17.17
C GLN A 338 10.91 15.43 -16.55
N PHE A 339 10.92 15.48 -15.23
CA PHE A 339 10.77 16.73 -14.48
C PHE A 339 11.87 16.84 -13.38
N PRO A 340 12.55 18.00 -13.28
CA PRO A 340 12.47 19.14 -14.19
C PRO A 340 12.97 18.78 -15.61
N PRO A 341 12.52 19.49 -16.66
CA PRO A 341 13.07 19.32 -18.00
C PRO A 341 14.54 19.75 -18.02
N ASN A 342 15.28 19.30 -19.04
CA ASN A 342 16.65 19.76 -19.24
C ASN A 342 16.68 21.26 -19.50
N GLY A 343 17.64 21.98 -18.91
CA GLY A 343 17.93 23.38 -19.23
C GLY A 343 18.48 23.52 -20.63
N PHE A 344 18.41 24.74 -21.16
CA PHE A 344 18.94 25.07 -22.50
C PHE A 344 20.46 25.27 -22.50
N GLU A 345 21.04 25.57 -21.33
CA GLU A 345 22.47 25.84 -21.18
C GLU A 345 23.08 25.00 -20.04
N ILE A 346 24.41 24.82 -20.09
CA ILE A 346 25.16 24.16 -19.04
C ILE A 346 25.12 25.07 -17.78
N GLY A 347 24.49 24.58 -16.71
CA GLY A 347 24.34 25.34 -15.47
C GLY A 347 22.93 25.81 -15.19
N ASP A 348 22.01 25.69 -16.16
CA ASP A 348 20.60 25.91 -15.88
C ASP A 348 20.08 24.88 -14.90
N SER A 349 19.50 25.37 -13.82
CA SER A 349 18.83 24.55 -12.82
C SER A 349 17.51 25.20 -12.41
N PHE A 350 16.54 24.37 -12.09
CA PHE A 350 15.29 24.82 -11.46
C PHE A 350 15.46 24.97 -9.96
#